data_cc44371fa3e8757a48f174cc23301df8
#
_entry.id   cc44371fa3e8757a48f174cc23301df8
#
_cell.length_a   1.000
_cell.length_b   1.000
_cell.length_c   1.000
_cell.angle_alpha   90.00
_cell.angle_beta   90.00
_cell.angle_gamma   90.00
#
_symmetry.space_group_name_H-M   'P 1'
#
loop_
_entity.id
_entity.type
_entity.pdbx_description
1 polymer ?
#
loop_
_entity_poly.entity_id
_entity_poly.type
_entity_poly.pdbx_seq_one_letter_code
_entity_poly.pdbx_strand_id
1 'polypeptide(L)'
;MKRIISLALIAVIIVGCFTACSSQGYPVAVGDFKFSQGEYAYCLSITKDKDEAVARCKTYAATKKLMNNEGISLSANYKRIVAEETDSVWSLFAGYYENIGVTKQDITSVLTYEYGKKELLDFYYGENGKNKVSDKKITKEFDNSYVGFKAIEASYIKLSDMGESVELSDNEKKKLKNNFTSMAKRINSGEITIDEANEIYNESIGLIVTQSLDTALTKQGDVLYADTFFSQVQKLDKGEAAVIESGNSIYLLQRQEITNDEDGYVFMYKSEILEKLKMSAVQKKLDNISANLEVKINKGLCKDTEEKQA
;
A
#
# COMPACT_ATOMS: atom_id res chain seq x y z
N MET A 1 -28.52 34.58 41.90
CA MET A 1 -29.14 33.26 42.05
C MET A 1 -29.50 32.59 40.73
N LYS A 2 -30.03 33.29 39.69
CA LYS A 2 -30.42 32.67 38.41
C LYS A 2 -29.26 32.08 37.57
N ARG A 3 -28.04 32.61 37.68
CA ARG A 3 -26.87 32.11 36.91
C ARG A 3 -26.23 30.83 37.48
N ILE A 4 -26.41 30.56 38.77
CA ILE A 4 -25.85 29.38 39.45
C ILE A 4 -26.72 28.13 39.14
N ILE A 5 -28.03 28.36 39.02
CA ILE A 5 -28.99 27.27 38.68
C ILE A 5 -28.76 26.76 37.23
N SER A 6 -28.43 27.68 36.29
CA SER A 6 -28.14 27.28 34.89
C SER A 6 -26.86 26.45 34.76
N LEU A 7 -25.83 26.73 35.55
CA LEU A 7 -24.57 25.97 35.56
C LEU A 7 -24.74 24.57 36.18
N ALA A 8 -25.57 24.47 37.22
CA ALA A 8 -25.92 23.17 37.84
C ALA A 8 -26.72 22.26 36.91
N LEU A 9 -27.64 22.85 36.09
CA LEU A 9 -28.43 22.07 35.15
C LEU A 9 -27.59 21.56 33.96
N ILE A 10 -26.61 22.35 33.48
CA ILE A 10 -25.69 21.92 32.43
C ILE A 10 -24.75 20.83 32.94
N ALA A 11 -24.27 20.90 34.18
CA ALA A 11 -23.45 19.87 34.80
C ALA A 11 -24.19 18.53 34.96
N VAL A 12 -25.49 18.57 35.28
CA VAL A 12 -26.33 17.35 35.43
C VAL A 12 -26.61 16.71 34.06
N ILE A 13 -26.77 17.52 32.98
CA ILE A 13 -26.98 16.98 31.63
C ILE A 13 -25.69 16.33 31.11
N ILE A 14 -24.51 16.89 31.39
CA ILE A 14 -23.22 16.32 30.97
C ILE A 14 -22.94 15.00 31.73
N VAL A 15 -23.27 14.90 33.02
CA VAL A 15 -23.14 13.65 33.79
C VAL A 15 -24.15 12.60 33.36
N GLY A 16 -25.38 13.01 32.97
CA GLY A 16 -26.41 12.09 32.46
C GLY A 16 -26.08 11.43 31.11
N CYS A 17 -25.34 12.13 30.23
CA CYS A 17 -24.92 11.56 28.95
C CYS A 17 -23.77 10.54 29.06
N PHE A 18 -23.01 10.56 30.16
CA PHE A 18 -21.93 9.57 30.37
C PHE A 18 -22.37 8.27 31.05
N THR A 19 -23.58 8.23 31.64
CA THR A 19 -24.08 7.03 32.33
C THR A 19 -24.95 6.13 31.45
N ALA A 20 -25.39 6.57 30.28
CA ALA A 20 -26.22 5.77 29.38
C ALA A 20 -25.45 4.75 28.52
N CYS A 21 -24.12 4.77 28.50
CA CYS A 21 -23.27 3.86 27.70
C CYS A 21 -22.57 2.76 28.55
N SER A 22 -22.90 2.56 29.83
CA SER A 22 -22.11 1.70 30.73
C SER A 22 -22.62 0.30 30.96
N SER A 23 -23.68 -0.15 30.26
CA SER A 23 -24.22 -1.51 30.45
C SER A 23 -23.90 -2.51 29.32
N GLN A 24 -23.34 -2.07 28.22
CA GLN A 24 -22.81 -2.98 27.20
C GLN A 24 -21.32 -3.23 27.47
N GLY A 25 -20.99 -4.46 27.91
CA GLY A 25 -19.60 -4.87 28.09
C GLY A 25 -18.79 -4.75 26.78
N TYR A 26 -17.49 -4.69 26.89
CA TYR A 26 -16.59 -4.66 25.72
C TYR A 26 -16.22 -6.09 25.32
N PRO A 27 -16.22 -6.44 24.01
CA PRO A 27 -15.78 -7.76 23.56
C PRO A 27 -14.32 -8.03 23.89
N VAL A 28 -13.47 -7.01 23.76
CA VAL A 28 -12.04 -7.09 24.03
C VAL A 28 -11.60 -5.84 24.82
N ALA A 29 -10.87 -6.05 25.90
CA ALA A 29 -10.12 -5.01 26.58
C ALA A 29 -8.66 -5.42 26.70
N VAL A 30 -7.73 -4.48 26.46
CA VAL A 30 -6.29 -4.70 26.50
C VAL A 30 -5.64 -3.61 27.35
N GLY A 31 -5.23 -3.98 28.57
CA GLY A 31 -4.87 -3.00 29.58
C GLY A 31 -6.06 -2.06 29.87
N ASP A 32 -5.83 -0.75 29.74
CA ASP A 32 -6.85 0.28 29.93
C ASP A 32 -7.69 0.57 28.69
N PHE A 33 -7.35 -0.03 27.54
CA PHE A 33 -8.03 0.21 26.26
C PHE A 33 -9.18 -0.77 26.08
N LYS A 34 -10.35 -0.23 25.75
CA LYS A 34 -11.58 -0.97 25.55
C LYS A 34 -12.01 -0.80 24.10
N PHE A 35 -12.21 -1.90 23.41
CA PHE A 35 -12.65 -1.92 22.02
C PHE A 35 -14.17 -2.07 21.98
N SER A 36 -14.83 -1.24 21.17
CA SER A 36 -16.27 -1.33 20.94
C SER A 36 -16.64 -2.64 20.22
N GLN A 37 -17.92 -3.01 20.24
CA GLN A 37 -18.42 -4.14 19.45
C GLN A 37 -18.15 -3.94 17.97
N GLY A 38 -18.33 -2.71 17.45
CA GLY A 38 -18.08 -2.38 16.04
C GLY A 38 -16.60 -2.41 15.68
N GLU A 39 -15.71 -1.88 16.53
CA GLU A 39 -14.25 -1.96 16.31
C GLU A 39 -13.77 -3.42 16.23
N TYR A 40 -14.23 -4.28 17.14
CA TYR A 40 -13.90 -5.70 17.12
C TYR A 40 -14.49 -6.40 15.90
N ALA A 41 -15.76 -6.15 15.56
CA ALA A 41 -16.43 -6.71 14.40
C ALA A 41 -15.73 -6.30 13.09
N TYR A 42 -15.26 -5.06 13.00
CA TYR A 42 -14.47 -4.60 11.86
C TYR A 42 -13.12 -5.35 11.76
N CYS A 43 -12.41 -5.51 12.88
CA CYS A 43 -11.17 -6.32 12.90
C CYS A 43 -11.44 -7.76 12.45
N LEU A 44 -12.51 -8.38 12.96
CA LEU A 44 -12.91 -9.74 12.60
C LEU A 44 -13.31 -9.85 11.11
N SER A 45 -13.98 -8.84 10.57
CA SER A 45 -14.38 -8.82 9.15
C SER A 45 -13.17 -8.82 8.19
N ILE A 46 -12.04 -8.27 8.63
CA ILE A 46 -10.79 -8.22 7.86
C ILE A 46 -9.99 -9.52 8.02
N THR A 47 -9.84 -10.00 9.25
CA THR A 47 -8.99 -11.16 9.56
C THR A 47 -9.67 -12.49 9.28
N LYS A 48 -11.01 -12.54 9.38
CA LYS A 48 -11.82 -13.76 9.36
C LYS A 48 -11.45 -14.78 10.46
N ASP A 49 -10.63 -14.36 11.43
CA ASP A 49 -10.14 -15.18 12.54
C ASP A 49 -10.23 -14.39 13.86
N LYS A 50 -10.78 -15.03 14.90
CA LYS A 50 -11.00 -14.39 16.20
C LYS A 50 -9.70 -14.10 16.95
N ASP A 51 -8.74 -15.01 16.88
CA ASP A 51 -7.46 -14.85 17.56
C ASP A 51 -6.63 -13.75 16.89
N GLU A 52 -6.67 -13.68 15.57
CA GLU A 52 -6.05 -12.59 14.81
C GLU A 52 -6.73 -11.24 15.08
N ALA A 53 -8.07 -11.19 15.18
CA ALA A 53 -8.79 -9.98 15.54
C ALA A 53 -8.40 -9.49 16.95
N VAL A 54 -8.27 -10.38 17.92
CA VAL A 54 -7.78 -10.06 19.27
C VAL A 54 -6.30 -9.60 19.20
N ALA A 55 -5.46 -10.25 18.40
CA ALA A 55 -4.06 -9.85 18.23
C ALA A 55 -3.94 -8.44 17.63
N ARG A 56 -4.83 -8.06 16.69
CA ARG A 56 -4.94 -6.68 16.19
C ARG A 56 -5.30 -5.71 17.32
N CYS A 57 -6.32 -6.00 18.13
CA CYS A 57 -6.68 -5.17 19.28
C CYS A 57 -5.48 -4.97 20.23
N LYS A 58 -4.67 -6.01 20.48
CA LYS A 58 -3.44 -5.89 21.28
C LYS A 58 -2.43 -4.91 20.64
N THR A 59 -2.22 -5.04 19.35
CA THR A 59 -1.31 -4.14 18.60
C THR A 59 -1.81 -2.71 18.64
N TYR A 60 -3.11 -2.48 18.48
CA TYR A 60 -3.71 -1.13 18.54
C TYR A 60 -3.58 -0.50 19.92
N ALA A 61 -3.84 -1.27 20.99
CA ALA A 61 -3.64 -0.81 22.37
C ALA A 61 -2.16 -0.44 22.62
N ALA A 62 -1.23 -1.26 22.14
CA ALA A 62 0.21 -0.99 22.23
C ALA A 62 0.61 0.27 21.43
N THR A 63 0.06 0.43 20.22
CA THR A 63 0.27 1.62 19.38
C THR A 63 -0.17 2.88 20.12
N LYS A 64 -1.41 2.90 20.61
CA LYS A 64 -1.96 4.05 21.35
C LYS A 64 -1.15 4.34 22.62
N LYS A 65 -0.76 3.29 23.36
CA LYS A 65 0.07 3.45 24.55
C LYS A 65 1.45 4.04 24.22
N LEU A 66 2.10 3.57 23.14
CA LEU A 66 3.39 4.09 22.72
C LEU A 66 3.29 5.54 22.27
N MET A 67 2.29 5.87 21.46
CA MET A 67 2.03 7.25 21.03
C MET A 67 1.82 8.19 22.23
N ASN A 68 1.00 7.77 23.20
CA ASN A 68 0.77 8.55 24.44
C ASN A 68 2.07 8.74 25.23
N ASN A 69 2.89 7.71 25.38
CA ASN A 69 4.16 7.76 26.11
C ASN A 69 5.17 8.69 25.43
N GLU A 70 5.16 8.77 24.10
CA GLU A 70 6.02 9.66 23.32
C GLU A 70 5.43 11.07 23.14
N GLY A 71 4.18 11.28 23.58
CA GLY A 71 3.49 12.58 23.47
C GLY A 71 3.13 12.96 22.03
N ILE A 72 2.90 11.98 21.16
CA ILE A 72 2.57 12.18 19.74
C ILE A 72 1.12 11.83 19.43
N SER A 73 0.60 12.49 18.40
CA SER A 73 -0.72 12.21 17.81
C SER A 73 -0.55 12.14 16.29
N LEU A 74 -1.57 11.62 15.60
CA LEU A 74 -1.53 11.61 14.13
C LEU A 74 -1.31 13.02 13.59
N SER A 75 -0.41 13.12 12.63
CA SER A 75 -0.17 14.32 11.83
C SER A 75 -1.42 14.70 11.02
N ALA A 76 -1.48 15.94 10.52
CA ALA A 76 -2.58 16.40 9.68
C ALA A 76 -2.73 15.53 8.41
N ASN A 77 -1.60 15.09 7.83
CA ASN A 77 -1.61 14.23 6.65
C ASN A 77 -2.27 12.87 6.94
N TYR A 78 -1.87 12.16 7.99
CA TYR A 78 -2.48 10.87 8.32
C TYR A 78 -3.94 11.01 8.77
N LYS A 79 -4.33 12.10 9.44
CA LYS A 79 -5.74 12.38 9.73
C LYS A 79 -6.58 12.51 8.47
N ARG A 80 -6.06 13.21 7.45
CA ARG A 80 -6.72 13.34 6.15
C ARG A 80 -6.85 11.98 5.45
N ILE A 81 -5.78 11.19 5.40
CA ILE A 81 -5.79 9.87 4.79
C ILE A 81 -6.80 8.94 5.49
N VAL A 82 -6.83 8.92 6.84
CA VAL A 82 -7.81 8.15 7.62
C VAL A 82 -9.24 8.56 7.24
N ALA A 83 -9.53 9.86 7.10
CA ALA A 83 -10.85 10.32 6.72
C ALA A 83 -11.22 9.87 5.30
N GLU A 84 -10.34 10.06 4.32
CA GLU A 84 -10.54 9.67 2.92
C GLU A 84 -10.71 8.15 2.77
N GLU A 85 -9.90 7.36 3.45
CA GLU A 85 -10.02 5.89 3.41
C GLU A 85 -11.29 5.41 4.12
N THR A 86 -11.65 6.02 5.26
CA THR A 86 -12.95 5.75 5.93
C THR A 86 -14.12 6.03 4.99
N ASP A 87 -14.10 7.16 4.29
CA ASP A 87 -15.16 7.55 3.36
C ASP A 87 -15.26 6.58 2.19
N SER A 88 -14.12 6.18 1.64
CA SER A 88 -14.03 5.20 0.56
C SER A 88 -14.59 3.83 0.97
N VAL A 89 -14.11 3.29 2.09
CA VAL A 89 -14.58 1.99 2.62
C VAL A 89 -16.07 2.03 2.93
N TRP A 90 -16.53 3.12 3.57
CA TRP A 90 -17.95 3.26 3.90
C TRP A 90 -18.82 3.38 2.65
N SER A 91 -18.42 4.15 1.64
CA SER A 91 -19.19 4.31 0.41
C SER A 91 -19.38 3.01 -0.36
N LEU A 92 -18.41 2.11 -0.28
CA LEU A 92 -18.44 0.83 -0.99
C LEU A 92 -19.17 -0.28 -0.21
N PHE A 93 -19.10 -0.26 1.13
CA PHE A 93 -19.47 -1.42 1.95
C PHE A 93 -20.39 -1.07 3.13
N ALA A 94 -21.04 0.11 3.16
CA ALA A 94 -21.88 0.54 4.28
C ALA A 94 -22.94 -0.51 4.67
N GLY A 95 -23.71 -1.02 3.71
CA GLY A 95 -24.75 -2.01 3.97
C GLY A 95 -24.23 -3.31 4.60
N TYR A 96 -23.05 -3.77 4.20
CA TYR A 96 -22.41 -4.91 4.84
C TYR A 96 -22.00 -4.61 6.29
N TYR A 97 -21.35 -3.47 6.52
CA TYR A 97 -20.86 -3.09 7.84
C TYR A 97 -22.00 -2.81 8.82
N GLU A 98 -23.07 -2.13 8.40
CA GLU A 98 -24.25 -1.92 9.22
C GLU A 98 -24.89 -3.25 9.67
N ASN A 99 -24.98 -4.23 8.78
CA ASN A 99 -25.53 -5.55 9.10
C ASN A 99 -24.75 -6.30 10.16
N ILE A 100 -23.41 -6.09 10.24
CA ILE A 100 -22.57 -6.69 11.28
C ILE A 100 -22.36 -5.77 12.49
N GLY A 101 -23.06 -4.63 12.55
CA GLY A 101 -23.04 -3.70 13.67
C GLY A 101 -21.79 -2.80 13.73
N VAL A 102 -21.11 -2.60 12.60
CA VAL A 102 -19.98 -1.67 12.46
C VAL A 102 -20.48 -0.32 12.00
N THR A 103 -20.03 0.73 12.65
CA THR A 103 -20.31 2.12 12.26
C THR A 103 -19.12 2.72 11.51
N LYS A 104 -19.36 3.81 10.78
CA LYS A 104 -18.29 4.59 10.14
C LYS A 104 -17.23 5.05 11.16
N GLN A 105 -17.67 5.39 12.40
CA GLN A 105 -16.78 5.79 13.47
C GLN A 105 -15.86 4.64 13.95
N ASP A 106 -16.34 3.41 13.98
CA ASP A 106 -15.53 2.24 14.33
C ASP A 106 -14.41 2.02 13.31
N ILE A 107 -14.72 2.16 12.01
CA ILE A 107 -13.72 2.11 10.93
C ILE A 107 -12.69 3.23 11.12
N THR A 108 -13.13 4.47 11.34
CA THR A 108 -12.23 5.61 11.61
C THR A 108 -11.29 5.31 12.77
N SER A 109 -11.82 4.73 13.87
CA SER A 109 -11.02 4.39 15.05
C SER A 109 -9.94 3.35 14.72
N VAL A 110 -10.32 2.29 14.02
CA VAL A 110 -9.37 1.22 13.64
C VAL A 110 -8.30 1.75 12.68
N LEU A 111 -8.68 2.51 11.65
CA LEU A 111 -7.72 3.13 10.74
C LEU A 111 -6.79 4.11 11.48
N THR A 112 -7.29 4.85 12.47
CA THR A 112 -6.46 5.70 13.32
C THR A 112 -5.35 4.90 14.02
N TYR A 113 -5.62 3.69 14.47
CA TYR A 113 -4.59 2.82 15.08
C TYR A 113 -3.61 2.27 14.04
N GLU A 114 -4.08 1.90 12.84
CA GLU A 114 -3.22 1.44 11.75
C GLU A 114 -2.24 2.55 11.32
N TYR A 115 -2.75 3.75 11.08
CA TYR A 115 -1.91 4.90 10.74
C TYR A 115 -1.06 5.40 11.92
N GLY A 116 -1.44 5.09 13.16
CA GLY A 116 -0.61 5.30 14.34
C GLY A 116 0.73 4.58 14.27
N LYS A 117 0.80 3.40 13.66
CA LYS A 117 2.08 2.68 13.42
C LYS A 117 2.96 3.42 12.41
N LYS A 118 2.36 4.01 11.38
CA LYS A 118 3.08 4.82 10.38
C LYS A 118 3.59 6.14 10.99
N GLU A 119 2.78 6.78 11.82
CA GLU A 119 3.20 7.97 12.60
C GLU A 119 4.38 7.65 13.52
N LEU A 120 4.36 6.50 14.21
CA LEU A 120 5.49 6.03 15.02
C LEU A 120 6.74 5.76 14.17
N LEU A 121 6.56 5.21 12.97
CA LEU A 121 7.66 5.00 12.02
C LEU A 121 8.32 6.32 11.65
N ASP A 122 7.51 7.32 11.27
CA ASP A 122 7.99 8.65 10.90
C ASP A 122 8.63 9.37 12.09
N PHE A 123 8.03 9.27 13.27
CA PHE A 123 8.56 9.86 14.51
C PHE A 123 9.93 9.29 14.89
N TYR A 124 10.17 8.00 14.68
CA TYR A 124 11.47 7.42 15.01
C TYR A 124 12.48 7.53 13.88
N TYR A 125 12.06 7.34 12.63
CA TYR A 125 12.96 7.05 11.51
C TYR A 125 12.77 7.96 10.30
N GLY A 126 11.71 8.78 10.27
CA GLY A 126 11.41 9.75 9.21
C GLY A 126 12.40 10.91 9.15
N GLU A 127 12.10 11.91 8.34
CA GLU A 127 12.98 13.06 8.06
C GLU A 127 13.45 13.80 9.31
N ASN A 128 12.54 14.02 10.27
CA ASN A 128 12.80 14.68 11.55
C ASN A 128 12.87 13.66 12.71
N GLY A 129 13.03 12.38 12.41
CA GLY A 129 12.97 11.31 13.40
C GLY A 129 14.21 11.24 14.28
N LYS A 130 14.01 10.74 15.52
CA LYS A 130 15.09 10.56 16.52
C LYS A 130 16.26 9.70 15.99
N ASN A 131 15.98 8.78 15.08
CA ASN A 131 16.95 7.86 14.46
C ASN A 131 16.77 7.86 12.94
N LYS A 132 16.73 9.08 12.34
CA LYS A 132 16.53 9.30 10.90
C LYS A 132 17.32 8.28 10.07
N VAL A 133 16.66 7.65 9.11
CA VAL A 133 17.32 6.86 8.06
C VAL A 133 17.95 7.82 7.06
N SER A 134 19.23 7.65 6.77
CA SER A 134 19.92 8.54 5.83
C SER A 134 19.35 8.40 4.41
N ASP A 135 19.32 9.51 3.66
CA ASP A 135 18.83 9.51 2.28
C ASP A 135 19.63 8.54 1.40
N LYS A 136 20.96 8.44 1.60
CA LYS A 136 21.80 7.43 0.94
C LYS A 136 21.28 5.98 1.15
N LYS A 137 20.77 5.67 2.35
CA LYS A 137 20.24 4.33 2.65
C LYS A 137 18.87 4.13 2.00
N ILE A 138 18.05 5.17 1.96
CA ILE A 138 16.75 5.17 1.25
C ILE A 138 16.99 4.93 -0.23
N THR A 139 17.84 5.74 -0.88
CA THR A 139 18.19 5.61 -2.32
C THR A 139 18.74 4.24 -2.65
N LYS A 140 19.64 3.71 -1.82
CA LYS A 140 20.21 2.36 -2.03
C LYS A 140 19.13 1.28 -1.96
N GLU A 141 18.23 1.36 -1.00
CA GLU A 141 17.14 0.37 -0.86
C GLU A 141 16.11 0.52 -1.98
N PHE A 142 15.85 1.76 -2.44
CA PHE A 142 15.03 2.01 -3.61
C PHE A 142 15.61 1.35 -4.86
N ASP A 143 16.90 1.57 -5.16
CA ASP A 143 17.62 0.95 -6.29
C ASP A 143 17.63 -0.59 -6.23
N ASN A 144 17.63 -1.17 -5.03
CA ASN A 144 17.51 -2.62 -4.84
C ASN A 144 16.06 -3.14 -5.04
N SER A 145 15.06 -2.30 -4.79
CA SER A 145 13.65 -2.69 -4.76
C SER A 145 12.92 -2.44 -6.06
N TYR A 146 13.39 -1.46 -6.83
CA TYR A 146 12.76 -0.99 -8.06
C TYR A 146 13.74 -0.97 -9.21
N VAL A 147 13.24 -1.18 -10.40
CA VAL A 147 13.95 -0.92 -11.66
C VAL A 147 13.07 -0.04 -12.54
N GLY A 148 13.70 0.95 -13.17
CA GLY A 148 13.08 1.81 -14.17
C GLY A 148 13.47 1.36 -15.57
N PHE A 149 12.53 1.44 -16.50
CA PHE A 149 12.78 1.13 -17.89
C PHE A 149 11.82 1.88 -18.82
N LYS A 150 12.27 2.16 -20.04
CA LYS A 150 11.41 2.49 -21.18
C LYS A 150 11.26 1.24 -22.02
N ALA A 151 10.08 0.96 -22.57
CA ALA A 151 9.86 -0.25 -23.36
C ALA A 151 8.93 -0.03 -24.54
N ILE A 152 9.24 -0.76 -25.63
CA ILE A 152 8.36 -1.01 -26.75
C ILE A 152 7.83 -2.43 -26.56
N GLU A 153 6.52 -2.57 -26.40
CA GLU A 153 5.87 -3.87 -26.28
C GLU A 153 5.26 -4.31 -27.59
N ALA A 154 5.43 -5.58 -27.92
CA ALA A 154 4.71 -6.23 -28.98
C ALA A 154 4.08 -7.53 -28.49
N SER A 155 2.81 -7.77 -28.87
CA SER A 155 2.10 -8.98 -28.51
C SER A 155 2.42 -10.14 -29.46
N TYR A 156 2.55 -11.34 -28.92
CA TYR A 156 2.54 -12.58 -29.68
C TYR A 156 1.14 -13.03 -30.10
N ILE A 157 0.11 -12.27 -29.71
CA ILE A 157 -1.27 -12.50 -30.09
C ILE A 157 -1.71 -11.39 -31.05
N LYS A 158 -2.31 -11.78 -32.18
CA LYS A 158 -2.94 -10.87 -33.15
C LYS A 158 -4.41 -11.22 -33.34
N LEU A 159 -5.17 -10.29 -33.90
CA LEU A 159 -6.53 -10.59 -34.36
C LEU A 159 -6.45 -11.18 -35.79
N SER A 160 -7.20 -12.26 -36.02
CA SER A 160 -7.44 -12.80 -37.36
C SER A 160 -8.40 -11.90 -38.16
N ASP A 161 -8.53 -12.14 -39.44
CA ASP A 161 -9.51 -11.45 -40.30
C ASP A 161 -10.97 -11.62 -39.82
N MET A 162 -11.24 -12.66 -39.01
CA MET A 162 -12.52 -12.92 -38.38
C MET A 162 -12.66 -12.32 -36.99
N GLY A 163 -11.67 -11.58 -36.50
CA GLY A 163 -11.63 -10.96 -35.18
C GLY A 163 -11.29 -11.90 -34.03
N GLU A 164 -10.84 -13.11 -34.31
CA GLU A 164 -10.41 -14.08 -33.29
C GLU A 164 -8.96 -13.81 -32.87
N SER A 165 -8.68 -14.01 -31.57
CA SER A 165 -7.32 -13.93 -31.05
C SER A 165 -6.53 -15.17 -31.48
N VAL A 166 -5.47 -14.98 -32.27
CA VAL A 166 -4.58 -16.05 -32.75
C VAL A 166 -3.14 -15.73 -32.38
N GLU A 167 -2.40 -16.75 -32.00
CA GLU A 167 -0.98 -16.62 -31.70
C GLU A 167 -0.17 -16.42 -33.00
N LEU A 168 0.88 -15.61 -32.94
CA LEU A 168 1.81 -15.48 -34.06
C LEU A 168 2.49 -16.82 -34.34
N SER A 169 2.72 -17.13 -35.60
CA SER A 169 3.53 -18.28 -36.00
C SER A 169 4.97 -18.15 -35.52
N ASP A 170 5.68 -19.27 -35.38
CA ASP A 170 7.09 -19.28 -34.97
C ASP A 170 7.98 -18.39 -35.85
N ASN A 171 7.68 -18.34 -37.16
CA ASN A 171 8.40 -17.46 -38.09
C ASN A 171 8.15 -15.98 -37.81
N GLU A 172 6.90 -15.59 -37.49
CA GLU A 172 6.56 -14.21 -37.14
C GLU A 172 7.20 -13.82 -35.81
N LYS A 173 7.13 -14.66 -34.78
CA LYS A 173 7.80 -14.46 -33.49
C LYS A 173 9.31 -14.28 -33.67
N LYS A 174 9.94 -15.17 -34.45
CA LYS A 174 11.38 -15.08 -34.74
C LYS A 174 11.74 -13.80 -35.48
N LYS A 175 10.93 -13.37 -36.46
CA LYS A 175 11.15 -12.12 -37.18
C LYS A 175 11.05 -10.92 -36.22
N LEU A 176 10.04 -10.88 -35.40
CA LEU A 176 9.84 -9.81 -34.42
C LEU A 176 11.01 -9.74 -33.42
N LYS A 177 11.40 -10.89 -32.85
CA LYS A 177 12.55 -10.98 -31.94
C LYS A 177 13.86 -10.54 -32.59
N ASN A 178 14.11 -10.92 -33.85
CA ASN A 178 15.30 -10.49 -34.59
C ASN A 178 15.31 -8.97 -34.83
N ASN A 179 14.15 -8.40 -35.15
CA ASN A 179 14.00 -6.96 -35.34
C ASN A 179 14.31 -6.22 -34.01
N PHE A 180 13.68 -6.59 -32.91
CA PHE A 180 13.95 -6.01 -31.61
C PHE A 180 15.41 -6.20 -31.16
N THR A 181 16.00 -7.36 -31.42
CA THR A 181 17.43 -7.62 -31.12
C THR A 181 18.36 -6.71 -31.94
N SER A 182 18.02 -6.43 -33.21
CA SER A 182 18.78 -5.49 -34.04
C SER A 182 18.68 -4.07 -33.51
N MET A 183 17.48 -3.63 -33.12
CA MET A 183 17.26 -2.32 -32.51
C MET A 183 17.99 -2.19 -31.17
N ALA A 184 17.98 -3.20 -30.31
CA ALA A 184 18.71 -3.19 -29.06
C ALA A 184 20.23 -2.97 -29.28
N LYS A 185 20.81 -3.62 -30.28
CA LYS A 185 22.23 -3.40 -30.66
C LYS A 185 22.51 -1.98 -31.10
N ARG A 186 21.62 -1.40 -31.88
CA ARG A 186 21.74 0.00 -32.37
C ARG A 186 21.61 1.00 -31.22
N ILE A 187 20.71 0.73 -30.24
CA ILE A 187 20.59 1.54 -29.02
C ILE A 187 21.88 1.46 -28.21
N ASN A 188 22.38 0.24 -27.97
CA ASN A 188 23.60 0.03 -27.18
C ASN A 188 24.87 0.60 -27.81
N SER A 189 24.88 0.75 -29.15
CA SER A 189 25.97 1.43 -29.86
C SER A 189 25.80 2.94 -29.92
N GLY A 190 24.68 3.48 -29.46
CA GLY A 190 24.36 4.92 -29.53
C GLY A 190 23.96 5.39 -30.94
N GLU A 191 23.64 4.47 -31.86
CA GLU A 191 23.21 4.82 -33.23
C GLU A 191 21.78 5.39 -33.22
N ILE A 192 20.92 4.88 -32.37
CA ILE A 192 19.56 5.38 -32.18
C ILE A 192 19.22 5.40 -30.67
N THR A 193 18.25 6.22 -30.29
CA THR A 193 17.62 6.23 -28.99
C THR A 193 16.50 5.18 -28.90
N ILE A 194 16.03 4.88 -27.70
CA ILE A 194 14.85 4.00 -27.50
C ILE A 194 13.56 4.66 -28.06
N ASP A 195 13.46 5.99 -28.01
CA ASP A 195 12.33 6.73 -28.56
C ASP A 195 12.35 6.69 -30.12
N GLU A 196 13.51 6.83 -30.79
CA GLU A 196 13.64 6.61 -32.24
C GLU A 196 13.33 5.15 -32.63
N ALA A 197 13.74 4.17 -31.83
CA ALA A 197 13.38 2.77 -32.04
C ALA A 197 11.85 2.55 -31.94
N ASN A 198 11.18 3.26 -31.06
CA ASN A 198 9.72 3.26 -30.95
C ASN A 198 9.04 3.80 -32.20
N GLU A 199 9.54 4.91 -32.74
CA GLU A 199 9.05 5.48 -34.01
C GLU A 199 9.23 4.47 -35.17
N ILE A 200 10.44 3.92 -35.34
CA ILE A 200 10.75 2.94 -36.40
C ILE A 200 9.84 1.69 -36.29
N TYR A 201 9.62 1.18 -35.06
CA TYR A 201 8.76 0.02 -34.89
C TYR A 201 7.31 0.33 -35.23
N ASN A 202 6.77 1.44 -34.75
CA ASN A 202 5.37 1.84 -35.00
C ASN A 202 5.12 2.12 -36.49
N GLU A 203 6.03 2.80 -37.16
CA GLU A 203 5.96 3.00 -38.64
C GLU A 203 5.91 1.65 -39.36
N SER A 204 6.69 0.66 -38.92
CA SER A 204 6.74 -0.67 -39.56
C SER A 204 5.41 -1.45 -39.48
N ILE A 205 4.54 -1.07 -38.55
CA ILE A 205 3.19 -1.65 -38.36
C ILE A 205 2.09 -0.67 -38.77
N GLY A 206 2.43 0.44 -39.44
CA GLY A 206 1.49 1.42 -40.00
C GLY A 206 0.93 2.42 -38.98
N LEU A 207 1.57 2.57 -37.82
CA LEU A 207 1.20 3.55 -36.79
C LEU A 207 2.17 4.76 -36.85
N ILE A 208 1.63 5.95 -36.56
CA ILE A 208 2.42 7.17 -36.40
C ILE A 208 2.44 7.50 -34.91
N VAL A 209 3.63 7.47 -34.31
CA VAL A 209 3.84 7.82 -32.90
C VAL A 209 4.85 8.97 -32.85
N THR A 210 4.48 10.05 -32.19
CA THR A 210 5.31 11.25 -32.02
C THR A 210 5.64 11.53 -30.55
N GLN A 211 5.19 10.68 -29.64
CA GLN A 211 5.37 10.86 -28.21
C GLN A 211 6.51 9.99 -27.70
N SER A 212 7.39 10.59 -26.89
CA SER A 212 8.42 9.84 -26.17
C SER A 212 7.83 8.83 -25.23
N LEU A 213 8.55 7.73 -25.02
CA LEU A 213 8.18 6.70 -24.06
C LEU A 213 8.36 7.23 -22.62
N ASP A 214 7.37 6.97 -21.78
CA ASP A 214 7.49 7.22 -20.35
C ASP A 214 8.35 6.15 -19.67
N THR A 215 9.05 6.55 -18.60
CA THR A 215 9.76 5.59 -17.75
C THR A 215 8.75 4.84 -16.88
N ALA A 216 8.64 3.55 -17.10
CA ALA A 216 7.90 2.63 -16.23
C ALA A 216 8.77 2.14 -15.08
N LEU A 217 8.13 1.84 -13.94
CA LEU A 217 8.77 1.23 -12.78
C LEU A 217 8.18 -0.16 -12.54
N THR A 218 9.02 -1.11 -12.16
CA THR A 218 8.58 -2.41 -11.66
C THR A 218 9.39 -2.82 -10.43
N LYS A 219 8.82 -3.72 -9.63
CA LYS A 219 9.44 -4.30 -8.43
C LYS A 219 9.28 -5.81 -8.42
N GLN A 220 10.02 -6.48 -7.55
CA GLN A 220 9.88 -7.92 -7.38
C GLN A 220 8.44 -8.29 -6.95
N GLY A 221 7.85 -9.27 -7.63
CA GLY A 221 6.46 -9.70 -7.39
C GLY A 221 5.40 -8.78 -8.01
N ASP A 222 5.78 -7.91 -8.94
CA ASP A 222 4.83 -7.12 -9.71
C ASP A 222 3.98 -8.06 -10.60
N VAL A 223 2.65 -7.98 -10.41
CA VAL A 223 1.68 -8.85 -11.10
C VAL A 223 1.49 -8.52 -12.58
N LEU A 224 1.98 -7.37 -13.04
CA LEU A 224 1.88 -6.95 -14.44
C LEU A 224 2.85 -7.70 -15.35
N TYR A 225 3.89 -8.31 -14.78
CA TYR A 225 4.95 -8.98 -15.52
C TYR A 225 5.18 -10.40 -15.00
N ALA A 226 5.79 -11.26 -15.84
CA ALA A 226 6.21 -12.58 -15.39
C ALA A 226 7.28 -12.49 -14.27
N ASP A 227 7.30 -13.46 -13.37
CA ASP A 227 8.16 -13.48 -12.17
C ASP A 227 9.65 -13.17 -12.44
N THR A 228 10.15 -13.50 -13.62
CA THR A 228 11.55 -13.27 -13.99
C THR A 228 11.82 -11.89 -14.58
N PHE A 229 10.79 -11.12 -14.93
CA PHE A 229 10.94 -9.84 -15.64
C PHE A 229 11.78 -8.85 -14.85
N PHE A 230 11.40 -8.59 -13.60
CA PHE A 230 12.16 -7.70 -12.71
C PHE A 230 13.65 -8.06 -12.66
N SER A 231 13.96 -9.35 -12.43
CA SER A 231 15.33 -9.82 -12.30
C SER A 231 16.13 -9.74 -13.61
N GLN A 232 15.46 -9.80 -14.75
CA GLN A 232 16.10 -9.63 -16.06
C GLN A 232 16.46 -8.16 -16.31
N VAL A 233 15.51 -7.24 -16.04
CA VAL A 233 15.78 -5.79 -16.15
C VAL A 233 16.85 -5.34 -15.17
N GLN A 234 16.82 -5.85 -13.92
CA GLN A 234 17.78 -5.50 -12.88
C GLN A 234 19.24 -5.85 -13.25
N LYS A 235 19.45 -6.89 -14.06
CA LYS A 235 20.78 -7.33 -14.50
C LYS A 235 21.41 -6.47 -15.58
N LEU A 236 20.60 -5.67 -16.29
CA LEU A 236 21.12 -4.76 -17.30
C LEU A 236 21.87 -3.60 -16.63
N ASP A 237 22.86 -3.07 -17.32
CA ASP A 237 23.47 -1.80 -16.92
C ASP A 237 22.48 -0.64 -17.18
N LYS A 238 22.60 0.45 -16.42
CA LYS A 238 21.79 1.65 -16.66
C LYS A 238 22.10 2.21 -18.03
N GLY A 239 21.07 2.42 -18.85
CA GLY A 239 21.18 2.79 -20.27
C GLY A 239 21.31 1.60 -21.23
N GLU A 240 21.51 0.37 -20.73
CA GLU A 240 21.57 -0.82 -21.58
C GLU A 240 20.18 -1.21 -22.07
N ALA A 241 20.09 -1.53 -23.38
CA ALA A 241 18.89 -2.06 -24.02
C ALA A 241 18.97 -3.58 -24.23
N ALA A 242 17.86 -4.26 -24.01
CA ALA A 242 17.75 -5.71 -24.20
C ALA A 242 16.36 -6.09 -24.73
N VAL A 243 16.24 -7.34 -25.17
CA VAL A 243 14.97 -7.97 -25.54
C VAL A 243 14.59 -8.96 -24.46
N ILE A 244 13.40 -8.77 -23.88
CA ILE A 244 12.85 -9.63 -22.83
C ILE A 244 11.49 -10.16 -23.28
N GLU A 245 11.26 -11.46 -23.09
CA GLU A 245 9.96 -12.10 -23.31
C GLU A 245 9.28 -12.29 -21.95
N SER A 246 8.01 -11.88 -21.85
CA SER A 246 7.22 -12.02 -20.64
C SER A 246 5.76 -12.33 -21.01
N GLY A 247 5.26 -13.50 -20.61
CA GLY A 247 3.93 -13.97 -20.98
C GLY A 247 3.76 -14.08 -22.50
N ASN A 248 2.72 -13.45 -23.03
CA ASN A 248 2.43 -13.40 -24.47
C ASN A 248 3.00 -12.17 -25.16
N SER A 249 3.95 -11.49 -24.54
CA SER A 249 4.56 -10.28 -25.07
C SER A 249 6.08 -10.38 -25.17
N ILE A 250 6.65 -9.61 -26.09
CA ILE A 250 8.08 -9.37 -26.23
C ILE A 250 8.32 -7.88 -26.06
N TYR A 251 9.33 -7.53 -25.29
CA TYR A 251 9.72 -6.16 -24.98
C TYR A 251 11.10 -5.86 -25.54
N LEU A 252 11.22 -4.81 -26.33
CA LEU A 252 12.48 -4.10 -26.50
C LEU A 252 12.50 -3.00 -25.45
N LEU A 253 13.37 -3.12 -24.46
CA LEU A 253 13.43 -2.17 -23.37
C LEU A 253 14.85 -1.63 -23.16
N GLN A 254 14.93 -0.47 -22.51
CA GLN A 254 16.17 0.14 -22.04
C GLN A 254 16.05 0.46 -20.57
N ARG A 255 16.97 -0.07 -19.73
CA ARG A 255 17.02 0.26 -18.31
C ARG A 255 17.30 1.74 -18.11
N GLN A 256 16.52 2.39 -17.24
CA GLN A 256 16.64 3.80 -16.93
C GLN A 256 17.35 4.04 -15.59
N GLU A 257 18.02 5.20 -15.46
CA GLU A 257 18.46 5.72 -14.18
C GLU A 257 17.27 6.34 -13.45
N ILE A 258 16.99 5.89 -12.23
CA ILE A 258 15.85 6.34 -11.42
C ILE A 258 16.28 6.84 -10.03
N THR A 259 17.57 6.84 -9.74
CA THR A 259 18.10 7.19 -8.41
C THR A 259 18.73 8.59 -8.34
N ASN A 260 18.86 9.27 -9.46
CA ASN A 260 19.38 10.65 -9.54
C ASN A 260 18.39 11.71 -9.04
N ASP A 261 17.15 11.29 -8.73
CA ASP A 261 16.03 12.09 -8.20
C ASP A 261 15.54 13.24 -9.12
N GLU A 262 15.99 13.27 -10.38
CA GLU A 262 15.51 14.26 -11.38
C GLU A 262 13.99 14.11 -11.61
N ASP A 263 13.51 12.87 -11.65
CA ASP A 263 12.09 12.55 -11.81
C ASP A 263 11.34 12.41 -10.45
N GLY A 264 12.02 12.59 -9.32
CA GLY A 264 11.45 12.51 -7.98
C GLY A 264 11.02 11.11 -7.54
N TYR A 265 11.46 10.04 -8.20
CA TYR A 265 11.05 8.66 -7.88
C TYR A 265 11.43 8.26 -6.46
N VAL A 266 12.67 8.55 -6.02
CA VAL A 266 13.11 8.24 -4.66
C VAL A 266 12.23 8.94 -3.62
N PHE A 267 11.86 10.20 -3.88
CA PHE A 267 10.97 10.96 -3.03
C PHE A 267 9.55 10.35 -2.97
N MET A 268 8.97 9.98 -4.13
CA MET A 268 7.63 9.38 -4.19
C MET A 268 7.53 8.06 -3.40
N TYR A 269 8.57 7.23 -3.46
CA TYR A 269 8.57 5.93 -2.79
C TYR A 269 9.27 5.93 -1.42
N LYS A 270 9.72 7.08 -0.93
CA LYS A 270 10.47 7.21 0.34
C LYS A 270 9.75 6.58 1.52
N SER A 271 8.44 6.77 1.64
CA SER A 271 7.63 6.20 2.73
C SER A 271 7.58 4.67 2.66
N GLU A 272 7.35 4.09 1.47
CA GLU A 272 7.33 2.63 1.29
C GLU A 272 8.70 2.01 1.61
N ILE A 273 9.77 2.64 1.16
CA ILE A 273 11.14 2.21 1.48
C ILE A 273 11.44 2.31 2.98
N LEU A 274 10.98 3.37 3.64
CA LEU A 274 11.14 3.52 5.08
C LEU A 274 10.38 2.43 5.84
N GLU A 275 9.15 2.10 5.43
CA GLU A 275 8.38 0.98 5.96
C GLU A 275 9.16 -0.34 5.82
N LYS A 276 9.65 -0.66 4.64
CA LYS A 276 10.46 -1.85 4.37
C LYS A 276 11.69 -1.93 5.28
N LEU A 277 12.37 -0.82 5.49
CA LEU A 277 13.61 -0.76 6.27
C LEU A 277 13.39 -0.80 7.79
N LYS A 278 12.26 -0.29 8.30
CA LYS A 278 12.13 0.04 9.72
C LYS A 278 10.81 -0.37 10.39
N MET A 279 9.79 -0.77 9.65
CA MET A 279 8.52 -1.18 10.27
C MET A 279 8.68 -2.35 11.24
N SER A 280 9.59 -3.28 10.95
CA SER A 280 9.91 -4.38 11.87
C SER A 280 10.46 -3.90 13.22
N ALA A 281 11.23 -2.81 13.22
CA ALA A 281 11.75 -2.22 14.45
C ALA A 281 10.65 -1.51 15.26
N VAL A 282 9.68 -0.88 14.59
CA VAL A 282 8.47 -0.35 15.25
C VAL A 282 7.64 -1.49 15.81
N GLN A 283 7.38 -2.54 15.02
CA GLN A 283 6.61 -3.71 15.45
C GLN A 283 7.22 -4.34 16.70
N LYS A 284 8.55 -4.52 16.74
CA LYS A 284 9.24 -5.04 17.94
C LYS A 284 8.99 -4.20 19.20
N LYS A 285 8.91 -2.85 19.07
CA LYS A 285 8.56 -1.97 20.21
C LYS A 285 7.11 -2.21 20.65
N LEU A 286 6.19 -2.36 19.69
CA LEU A 286 4.78 -2.64 19.97
C LEU A 286 4.60 -4.00 20.63
N ASP A 287 5.31 -5.04 20.17
CA ASP A 287 5.28 -6.38 20.73
C ASP A 287 5.76 -6.39 22.20
N ASN A 288 6.84 -5.67 22.49
CA ASN A 288 7.34 -5.52 23.86
C ASN A 288 6.33 -4.84 24.79
N ILE A 289 5.56 -3.88 24.29
CA ILE A 289 4.49 -3.22 25.07
C ILE A 289 3.31 -4.17 25.21
N SER A 290 2.86 -4.79 24.13
CA SER A 290 1.69 -5.68 24.12
C SER A 290 1.87 -6.92 24.99
N ALA A 291 3.10 -7.44 25.10
CA ALA A 291 3.42 -8.58 25.95
C ALA A 291 3.12 -8.32 27.44
N ASN A 292 3.16 -7.04 27.87
CA ASN A 292 2.90 -6.63 29.24
C ASN A 292 1.46 -6.12 29.47
N LEU A 293 0.58 -6.24 28.48
CA LEU A 293 -0.82 -5.82 28.59
C LEU A 293 -1.71 -7.02 28.88
N GLU A 294 -2.50 -6.93 29.97
CA GLU A 294 -3.55 -7.91 30.27
C GLU A 294 -4.63 -7.86 29.18
N VAL A 295 -5.06 -9.03 28.71
CA VAL A 295 -6.16 -9.14 27.74
C VAL A 295 -7.37 -9.76 28.41
N LYS A 296 -8.51 -9.07 28.35
CA LYS A 296 -9.80 -9.55 28.81
C LYS A 296 -10.74 -9.71 27.63
N ILE A 297 -11.21 -10.93 27.40
CA ILE A 297 -12.12 -11.28 26.31
C ILE A 297 -13.47 -11.65 26.89
N ASN A 298 -14.51 -10.95 26.47
CA ASN A 298 -15.89 -11.32 26.76
C ASN A 298 -16.43 -12.20 25.62
N LYS A 299 -16.32 -13.52 25.79
CA LYS A 299 -16.74 -14.50 24.78
C LYS A 299 -18.21 -14.36 24.35
N GLY A 300 -19.08 -13.87 25.22
CA GLY A 300 -20.50 -13.64 24.90
C GLY A 300 -20.73 -12.48 23.93
N LEU A 301 -19.77 -11.57 23.79
CA LEU A 301 -19.81 -10.44 22.87
C LEU A 301 -18.98 -10.66 21.62
N CYS A 302 -18.07 -11.64 21.58
CA CYS A 302 -17.28 -12.02 20.41
C CYS A 302 -18.09 -12.96 19.51
N LYS A 303 -19.20 -12.44 18.91
CA LYS A 303 -20.05 -13.22 18.00
C LYS A 303 -19.40 -13.35 16.62
N ASP A 304 -19.67 -14.47 15.94
CA ASP A 304 -19.32 -14.64 14.53
C ASP A 304 -20.15 -13.69 13.66
N THR A 305 -19.53 -13.11 12.66
CA THR A 305 -20.21 -12.20 11.70
C THR A 305 -21.10 -12.96 10.72
N GLU A 306 -21.06 -14.30 10.71
CA GLU A 306 -21.80 -15.16 9.77
C GLU A 306 -23.20 -15.57 10.27
N GLU A 307 -23.52 -15.41 11.57
CA GLU A 307 -24.78 -15.91 12.14
C GLU A 307 -26.04 -15.09 11.80
N LYS A 308 -25.95 -14.04 10.97
CA LYS A 308 -27.11 -13.22 10.58
C LYS A 308 -27.63 -13.43 9.16
N GLN A 309 -27.18 -14.51 8.48
CA GLN A 309 -27.74 -14.90 7.17
C GLN A 309 -28.68 -16.12 7.29
N ALA A 310 -29.61 -16.07 8.21
CA ALA A 310 -30.74 -17.01 8.24
C ALA A 310 -32.07 -16.24 8.25
#